data_8c96f03e975d6016775e30f5f77f7e02
#
_entry.id   8c96f03e975d6016775e30f5f77f7e02
#
_cell.length_a   1.000
_cell.length_b   1.000
_cell.length_c   1.000
_cell.angle_alpha   90.00
_cell.angle_beta   90.00
_cell.angle_gamma   90.00
#
_symmetry.space_group_name_H-M   'P 1'
#
loop_
_entity.id
_entity.type
_entity.pdbx_description
1 polymer ?
#
loop_
_entity_poly.entity_id
_entity_poly.type
_entity_poly.pdbx_seq_one_letter_code
_entity_poly.pdbx_strand_id
1 'polypeptide(L)'
;PAHAPKENEHFDLEDVRKTLLYEQELQQLQVELVRLQRWVQADGQRIAILVEGRDAAGKGGTIRRFTEHLNPRAMRVVALPKPTDDERGQWYFQRYIRQLPNKGEIVFFDRSWYNRAVVEPVMGFCSKKEHQRFLQQVTEFEHMLYEDGVTIIKFWFSISKEEQASRFEARRQNPLKQWKLSPVDEKAQELWDSYTRYKEEMFSKTHTTFSPWIIVKANDKQAARLESLRHVLNLLAYKGKDEAQIRLTPDPNVITRFHRKMVELDF
;
A
#
# COMPACT_ATOMS: atom_id res chain seq x y z
N PRO A 1 33.75 -21.44 -22.56
CA PRO A 1 34.57 -21.09 -21.42
C PRO A 1 33.66 -20.84 -20.23
N ALA A 2 33.81 -21.72 -19.24
CA ALA A 2 33.11 -21.68 -17.99
C ALA A 2 33.58 -20.43 -17.22
N HIS A 3 32.63 -19.59 -16.74
CA HIS A 3 32.94 -18.55 -15.79
C HIS A 3 33.36 -19.21 -14.47
N ALA A 4 34.62 -19.05 -14.11
CA ALA A 4 35.09 -19.36 -12.77
C ALA A 4 34.36 -18.49 -11.75
N PRO A 5 33.95 -19.03 -10.59
CA PRO A 5 33.37 -18.23 -9.52
C PRO A 5 34.41 -17.20 -9.06
N LYS A 6 33.99 -15.93 -8.91
CA LYS A 6 34.81 -14.88 -8.30
C LYS A 6 35.08 -15.28 -6.85
N GLU A 7 36.32 -15.57 -6.54
CA GLU A 7 36.82 -15.74 -5.18
C GLU A 7 36.58 -14.44 -4.38
N ASN A 8 36.08 -14.61 -3.12
CA ASN A 8 35.85 -13.59 -2.10
C ASN A 8 34.54 -12.75 -2.24
N GLU A 9 33.39 -13.39 -2.30
CA GLU A 9 32.24 -12.84 -1.61
C GLU A 9 32.40 -13.16 -0.10
N HIS A 10 32.79 -12.20 0.69
CA HIS A 10 32.68 -12.29 2.14
C HIS A 10 31.18 -12.46 2.46
N PHE A 11 30.80 -13.68 2.75
CA PHE A 11 29.48 -13.97 3.31
C PHE A 11 29.41 -13.28 4.68
N ASP A 12 28.67 -12.16 4.73
CA ASP A 12 28.37 -11.54 6.01
C ASP A 12 27.34 -12.42 6.74
N LEU A 13 27.84 -13.19 7.69
CA LEU A 13 27.00 -14.09 8.51
C LEU A 13 25.85 -13.32 9.21
N GLU A 14 26.06 -12.04 9.48
CA GLU A 14 25.04 -11.18 10.10
C GLU A 14 23.90 -10.87 9.11
N ASP A 15 24.19 -10.61 7.84
CA ASP A 15 23.19 -10.40 6.82
C ASP A 15 22.39 -11.69 6.51
N VAL A 16 23.06 -12.84 6.51
CA VAL A 16 22.39 -14.14 6.40
C VAL A 16 21.45 -14.36 7.57
N ARG A 17 21.90 -14.10 8.81
CA ARG A 17 21.09 -14.22 10.03
C ARG A 17 19.87 -13.29 9.98
N LYS A 18 20.06 -12.03 9.60
CA LYS A 18 18.94 -11.05 9.44
C LYS A 18 17.92 -11.53 8.43
N THR A 19 18.38 -12.07 7.30
CA THR A 19 17.49 -12.61 6.27
C THR A 19 16.70 -13.81 6.78
N LEU A 20 17.33 -14.74 7.47
CA LEU A 20 16.65 -15.91 8.04
C LEU A 20 15.60 -15.50 9.10
N LEU A 21 15.93 -14.57 9.99
CA LEU A 21 14.98 -14.06 10.98
C LEU A 21 13.78 -13.38 10.30
N TYR A 22 14.02 -12.58 9.26
CA TYR A 22 12.96 -11.96 8.47
C TYR A 22 12.04 -13.00 7.83
N GLU A 23 12.60 -14.03 7.17
CA GLU A 23 11.79 -15.06 6.50
C GLU A 23 10.98 -15.89 7.50
N GLN A 24 11.55 -16.23 8.67
CA GLN A 24 10.83 -16.92 9.74
C GLN A 24 9.65 -16.10 10.27
N GLU A 25 9.89 -14.82 10.55
CA GLU A 25 8.86 -13.92 11.05
C GLU A 25 7.76 -13.67 10.00
N LEU A 26 8.16 -13.50 8.73
CA LEU A 26 7.24 -13.37 7.61
C LEU A 26 6.34 -14.60 7.48
N GLN A 27 6.91 -15.81 7.55
CA GLN A 27 6.16 -17.06 7.45
C GLN A 27 5.11 -17.17 8.57
N GLN A 28 5.47 -16.82 9.80
CA GLN A 28 4.53 -16.84 10.93
C GLN A 28 3.37 -15.86 10.72
N LEU A 29 3.64 -14.65 10.23
CA LEU A 29 2.60 -13.67 9.89
C LEU A 29 1.72 -14.14 8.73
N GLN A 30 2.29 -14.82 7.74
CA GLN A 30 1.54 -15.40 6.63
C GLN A 30 0.61 -16.53 7.07
N VAL A 31 1.00 -17.34 8.07
CA VAL A 31 0.10 -18.31 8.69
C VAL A 31 -1.11 -17.60 9.32
N GLU A 32 -0.88 -16.51 10.04
CA GLU A 32 -1.98 -15.70 10.62
C GLU A 32 -2.87 -15.07 9.53
N LEU A 33 -2.30 -14.63 8.41
CA LEU A 33 -3.09 -14.13 7.28
C LEU A 33 -4.00 -15.20 6.67
N VAL A 34 -3.55 -16.47 6.62
CA VAL A 34 -4.41 -17.59 6.18
C VAL A 34 -5.55 -17.81 7.17
N ARG A 35 -5.31 -17.71 8.49
CA ARG A 35 -6.37 -17.79 9.51
C ARG A 35 -7.36 -16.63 9.36
N LEU A 36 -6.87 -15.42 9.17
CA LEU A 36 -7.69 -14.24 8.90
C LEU A 36 -8.54 -14.44 7.64
N GLN A 37 -7.98 -14.95 6.53
CA GLN A 37 -8.76 -15.18 5.32
C GLN A 37 -9.86 -16.23 5.51
N ARG A 38 -9.62 -17.29 6.28
CA ARG A 38 -10.66 -18.28 6.63
C ARG A 38 -11.81 -17.62 7.39
N TRP A 39 -11.51 -16.74 8.33
CA TRP A 39 -12.53 -15.98 9.04
C TRP A 39 -13.29 -15.03 8.08
N VAL A 40 -12.59 -14.32 7.20
CA VAL A 40 -13.21 -13.44 6.18
C VAL A 40 -14.22 -14.22 5.35
N GLN A 41 -13.87 -15.44 4.91
CA GLN A 41 -14.75 -16.30 4.13
C GLN A 41 -15.94 -16.81 4.95
N ALA A 42 -15.69 -17.27 6.17
CA ALA A 42 -16.73 -17.86 7.03
C ALA A 42 -17.80 -16.85 7.47
N ASP A 43 -17.35 -15.63 7.84
CA ASP A 43 -18.20 -14.56 8.34
C ASP A 43 -18.69 -13.61 7.23
N GLY A 44 -18.30 -13.87 5.97
CA GLY A 44 -18.71 -13.07 4.83
C GLY A 44 -18.20 -11.63 4.86
N GLN A 45 -17.03 -11.39 5.50
CA GLN A 45 -16.43 -10.05 5.59
C GLN A 45 -16.02 -9.53 4.21
N ARG A 46 -15.99 -8.21 4.05
CA ARG A 46 -15.56 -7.53 2.82
C ARG A 46 -14.43 -6.58 3.17
N ILE A 47 -13.22 -6.83 2.65
CA ILE A 47 -12.03 -6.06 3.00
C ILE A 47 -11.39 -5.48 1.75
N ALA A 48 -11.24 -4.16 1.73
CA ALA A 48 -10.52 -3.42 0.69
C ALA A 48 -9.24 -2.82 1.29
N ILE A 49 -8.07 -3.26 0.81
CA ILE A 49 -6.76 -2.75 1.24
C ILE A 49 -6.18 -1.90 0.11
N LEU A 50 -6.10 -0.59 0.36
CA LEU A 50 -5.56 0.37 -0.59
C LEU A 50 -4.09 0.60 -0.30
N VAL A 51 -3.25 0.35 -1.29
CA VAL A 51 -1.80 0.45 -1.18
C VAL A 51 -1.31 1.60 -2.04
N GLU A 52 -1.15 2.75 -1.42
CA GLU A 52 -0.72 4.01 -2.01
C GLU A 52 0.72 4.38 -1.59
N GLY A 53 1.29 5.36 -2.21
CA GLY A 53 2.61 5.86 -1.85
C GLY A 53 3.50 6.20 -3.04
N ARG A 54 4.70 6.68 -2.72
CA ARG A 54 5.72 7.08 -3.68
C ARG A 54 6.07 5.94 -4.65
N ASP A 55 6.52 6.32 -5.84
CA ASP A 55 7.08 5.34 -6.78
C ASP A 55 8.34 4.71 -6.18
N ALA A 56 8.57 3.46 -6.49
CA ALA A 56 9.62 2.63 -5.90
C ALA A 56 9.52 2.39 -4.36
N ALA A 57 8.45 2.81 -3.68
CA ALA A 57 8.30 2.65 -2.22
C ALA A 57 8.10 1.18 -1.76
N GLY A 58 7.92 0.23 -2.67
CA GLY A 58 7.82 -1.19 -2.31
C GLY A 58 6.41 -1.75 -2.24
N LYS A 59 5.38 -0.98 -2.70
CA LYS A 59 3.96 -1.36 -2.71
C LYS A 59 3.70 -2.77 -3.22
N GLY A 60 4.00 -3.05 -4.49
CA GLY A 60 3.77 -4.37 -5.09
C GLY A 60 4.55 -5.51 -4.42
N GLY A 61 5.74 -5.22 -3.84
CA GLY A 61 6.48 -6.21 -3.05
C GLY A 61 5.81 -6.56 -1.74
N THR A 62 5.13 -5.60 -1.11
CA THR A 62 4.34 -5.81 0.10
C THR A 62 3.04 -6.53 -0.22
N ILE A 63 2.31 -6.13 -1.27
CA ILE A 63 1.11 -6.85 -1.75
C ILE A 63 1.45 -8.33 -2.00
N ARG A 64 2.58 -8.60 -2.67
CA ARG A 64 3.02 -9.98 -2.89
C ARG A 64 3.17 -10.76 -1.58
N ARG A 65 3.77 -10.17 -0.52
CA ARG A 65 3.94 -10.84 0.77
C ARG A 65 2.62 -11.09 1.50
N PHE A 66 1.63 -10.21 1.32
CA PHE A 66 0.26 -10.47 1.77
C PHE A 66 -0.38 -11.65 1.05
N THR A 67 -0.21 -11.74 -0.27
CA THR A 67 -1.02 -12.61 -1.13
C THR A 67 -0.40 -13.98 -1.42
N GLU A 68 0.86 -14.17 -1.10
CA GLU A 68 1.69 -15.31 -1.53
C GLU A 68 1.09 -16.68 -1.13
N HIS A 69 0.41 -16.77 0.02
CA HIS A 69 -0.18 -18.00 0.55
C HIS A 69 -1.71 -17.92 0.73
N LEU A 70 -2.33 -16.83 0.32
CA LEU A 70 -3.77 -16.70 0.38
C LEU A 70 -4.46 -17.48 -0.75
N ASN A 71 -5.66 -17.99 -0.46
CA ASN A 71 -6.49 -18.62 -1.48
C ASN A 71 -6.90 -17.60 -2.55
N PRO A 72 -6.48 -17.78 -3.81
CA PRO A 72 -6.76 -16.80 -4.89
C PRO A 72 -8.24 -16.73 -5.28
N ARG A 73 -9.08 -17.66 -4.83
CA ARG A 73 -10.54 -17.61 -5.08
C ARG A 73 -11.28 -16.62 -4.16
N ALA A 74 -10.65 -16.20 -3.07
CA ALA A 74 -11.20 -15.29 -2.08
C ALA A 74 -10.33 -14.04 -1.90
N MET A 75 -9.47 -13.77 -2.86
CA MET A 75 -8.57 -12.62 -2.87
C MET A 75 -8.31 -12.16 -4.30
N ARG A 76 -8.25 -10.86 -4.53
CA ARG A 76 -7.83 -10.27 -5.80
C ARG A 76 -6.83 -9.15 -5.58
N VAL A 77 -5.93 -8.98 -6.54
CA VAL A 77 -5.10 -7.77 -6.66
C VAL A 77 -5.60 -6.98 -7.86
N VAL A 78 -5.98 -5.74 -7.62
CA VAL A 78 -6.53 -4.82 -8.62
C VAL A 78 -5.48 -3.74 -8.91
N ALA A 79 -4.99 -3.72 -10.15
CA ALA A 79 -4.11 -2.68 -10.68
C ALA A 79 -4.74 -2.18 -11.99
N LEU A 80 -5.54 -1.13 -11.90
CA LEU A 80 -6.26 -0.61 -13.07
C LEU A 80 -5.31 0.13 -14.02
N PRO A 81 -5.40 -0.13 -15.33
CA PRO A 81 -4.65 0.63 -16.34
C PRO A 81 -5.17 2.07 -16.45
N LYS A 82 -4.61 2.85 -17.37
CA LYS A 82 -5.18 4.17 -17.73
C LYS A 82 -6.65 4.01 -18.12
N PRO A 83 -7.52 4.98 -17.72
CA PRO A 83 -8.92 4.95 -18.10
C PRO A 83 -9.09 4.91 -19.63
N THR A 84 -10.04 4.11 -20.11
CA THR A 84 -10.51 4.17 -21.51
C THR A 84 -11.25 5.48 -21.77
N ASP A 85 -11.56 5.78 -23.03
CA ASP A 85 -12.32 6.98 -23.38
C ASP A 85 -13.74 6.93 -22.80
N ASP A 86 -14.36 5.76 -22.81
CA ASP A 86 -15.68 5.54 -22.17
C ASP A 86 -15.61 5.78 -20.65
N GLU A 87 -14.60 5.25 -19.98
CA GLU A 87 -14.42 5.44 -18.53
C GLU A 87 -14.15 6.90 -18.16
N ARG A 88 -13.53 7.70 -19.05
CA ARG A 88 -13.35 9.15 -18.85
C ARG A 88 -14.66 9.93 -18.86
N GLY A 89 -15.66 9.45 -19.62
CA GLY A 89 -17.00 10.01 -19.64
C GLY A 89 -17.89 9.62 -18.47
N GLN A 90 -17.47 8.66 -17.67
CA GLN A 90 -18.23 8.12 -16.52
C GLN A 90 -17.89 8.85 -15.22
N TRP A 91 -18.71 8.63 -14.20
CA TRP A 91 -18.37 9.03 -12.85
C TRP A 91 -17.06 8.36 -12.40
N TYR A 92 -16.13 9.14 -11.85
CA TYR A 92 -14.77 8.71 -11.58
C TYR A 92 -14.66 7.39 -10.80
N PHE A 93 -15.52 7.19 -9.78
CA PHE A 93 -15.48 6.00 -8.95
C PHE A 93 -16.04 4.74 -9.62
N GLN A 94 -16.77 4.86 -10.73
CA GLN A 94 -17.49 3.74 -11.36
C GLN A 94 -16.57 2.57 -11.73
N ARG A 95 -15.37 2.84 -12.22
CA ARG A 95 -14.38 1.80 -12.55
C ARG A 95 -13.86 1.06 -11.33
N TYR A 96 -13.80 1.73 -10.17
CA TYR A 96 -13.35 1.16 -8.89
C TYR A 96 -14.48 0.40 -8.19
N ILE A 97 -15.72 0.86 -8.29
CA ILE A 97 -16.88 0.19 -7.70
C ILE A 97 -17.01 -1.23 -8.20
N ARG A 98 -16.76 -1.46 -9.49
CA ARG A 98 -16.78 -2.81 -10.10
C ARG A 98 -15.72 -3.76 -9.51
N GLN A 99 -14.75 -3.22 -8.81
CA GLN A 99 -13.62 -3.95 -8.22
C GLN A 99 -13.73 -4.10 -6.71
N LEU A 100 -14.80 -3.61 -6.09
CA LEU A 100 -15.01 -3.73 -4.65
C LEU A 100 -15.16 -5.21 -4.22
N PRO A 101 -14.82 -5.55 -2.96
CA PRO A 101 -14.88 -6.92 -2.49
C PRO A 101 -16.31 -7.45 -2.42
N ASN A 102 -16.49 -8.69 -2.84
CA ASN A 102 -17.68 -9.48 -2.55
C ASN A 102 -17.64 -10.03 -1.11
N LYS A 103 -18.75 -10.60 -0.64
CA LYS A 103 -18.76 -11.30 0.66
C LYS A 103 -17.72 -12.40 0.69
N GLY A 104 -16.92 -12.42 1.75
CA GLY A 104 -15.84 -13.38 1.94
C GLY A 104 -14.57 -13.08 1.13
N GLU A 105 -14.39 -11.85 0.64
CA GLU A 105 -13.28 -11.50 -0.24
C GLU A 105 -12.39 -10.39 0.34
N ILE A 106 -11.08 -10.50 0.10
CA ILE A 106 -10.09 -9.47 0.34
C ILE A 106 -9.60 -8.94 -1.01
N VAL A 107 -9.72 -7.63 -1.23
CA VAL A 107 -9.22 -6.98 -2.45
C VAL A 107 -8.08 -6.03 -2.11
N PHE A 108 -6.93 -6.24 -2.75
CA PHE A 108 -5.78 -5.34 -2.69
C PHE A 108 -5.78 -4.43 -3.90
N PHE A 109 -5.79 -3.12 -3.68
CA PHE A 109 -5.63 -2.12 -4.74
C PHE A 109 -4.17 -1.68 -4.80
N ASP A 110 -3.44 -2.07 -5.85
CA ASP A 110 -2.12 -1.49 -6.17
C ASP A 110 -2.37 -0.18 -6.92
N ARG A 111 -2.41 0.92 -6.18
CA ARG A 111 -3.03 2.20 -6.51
C ARG A 111 -4.57 2.08 -6.62
N SER A 112 -5.25 3.09 -6.16
CA SER A 112 -6.71 3.12 -6.06
C SER A 112 -7.29 4.39 -6.66
N TRP A 113 -8.52 4.72 -6.27
CA TRP A 113 -9.14 6.00 -6.56
C TRP A 113 -8.32 7.21 -6.10
N TYR A 114 -7.39 7.02 -5.17
CA TYR A 114 -6.47 8.07 -4.73
C TYR A 114 -5.43 8.51 -5.77
N ASN A 115 -5.37 7.87 -6.94
CA ASN A 115 -4.64 8.40 -8.09
C ASN A 115 -5.05 9.85 -8.40
N ARG A 116 -6.35 10.19 -8.28
CA ARG A 116 -6.86 11.54 -8.49
C ARG A 116 -6.48 12.53 -7.40
N ALA A 117 -6.06 12.05 -6.23
CA ALA A 117 -5.58 12.92 -5.17
C ALA A 117 -4.13 13.38 -5.37
N VAL A 118 -3.28 12.54 -5.94
CA VAL A 118 -1.83 12.80 -5.97
C VAL A 118 -1.24 12.69 -7.37
N VAL A 119 -1.19 11.51 -7.99
CA VAL A 119 -0.45 11.33 -9.25
C VAL A 119 -1.10 12.07 -10.40
N GLU A 120 -2.43 12.07 -10.51
CA GLU A 120 -3.13 12.69 -11.62
C GLU A 120 -2.95 14.22 -11.65
N PRO A 121 -3.12 14.98 -10.54
CA PRO A 121 -2.88 16.42 -10.57
C PRO A 121 -1.39 16.78 -10.73
N VAL A 122 -0.47 15.98 -10.18
CA VAL A 122 0.98 16.21 -10.36
C VAL A 122 1.39 16.07 -11.82
N MET A 123 0.86 15.07 -12.51
CA MET A 123 1.18 14.76 -13.91
C MET A 123 0.29 15.50 -14.92
N GLY A 124 -0.66 16.31 -14.46
CA GLY A 124 -1.60 17.01 -15.32
C GLY A 124 -2.64 16.10 -16.00
N PHE A 125 -2.93 14.92 -15.43
CA PHE A 125 -3.90 13.97 -15.97
C PHE A 125 -5.34 14.30 -15.59
N CYS A 126 -5.55 15.22 -14.65
CA CYS A 126 -6.85 15.77 -14.32
C CYS A 126 -6.78 17.30 -14.14
N SER A 127 -7.91 17.97 -14.32
CA SER A 127 -8.06 19.41 -14.04
C SER A 127 -8.13 19.68 -12.52
N LYS A 128 -7.85 20.92 -12.12
CA LYS A 128 -8.03 21.38 -10.73
C LYS A 128 -9.46 21.15 -10.22
N LYS A 129 -10.46 21.36 -11.09
CA LYS A 129 -11.88 21.15 -10.76
C LYS A 129 -12.20 19.69 -10.44
N GLU A 130 -11.66 18.77 -11.23
CA GLU A 130 -11.82 17.32 -10.99
C GLU A 130 -11.13 16.86 -9.73
N HIS A 131 -9.90 17.34 -9.48
CA HIS A 131 -9.17 17.08 -8.25
C HIS A 131 -9.93 17.56 -7.01
N GLN A 132 -10.40 18.80 -7.00
CA GLN A 132 -11.17 19.36 -5.88
C GLN A 132 -12.48 18.60 -5.66
N ARG A 133 -13.22 18.29 -6.73
CA ARG A 133 -14.44 17.47 -6.66
C ARG A 133 -14.16 16.10 -6.05
N PHE A 134 -13.08 15.46 -6.45
CA PHE A 134 -12.66 14.18 -5.89
C PHE A 134 -12.43 14.27 -4.38
N LEU A 135 -11.66 15.26 -3.92
CA LEU A 135 -11.38 15.44 -2.49
C LEU A 135 -12.63 15.69 -1.64
N GLN A 136 -13.69 16.27 -2.21
CA GLN A 136 -14.98 16.42 -1.55
C GLN A 136 -15.76 15.10 -1.51
N GLN A 137 -15.78 14.36 -2.60
CA GLN A 137 -16.61 13.16 -2.76
C GLN A 137 -16.00 11.90 -2.15
N VAL A 138 -14.68 11.79 -2.03
CA VAL A 138 -14.04 10.54 -1.62
C VAL A 138 -14.38 10.13 -0.19
N THR A 139 -14.51 11.07 0.72
CA THR A 139 -14.88 10.77 2.12
C THR A 139 -16.32 10.31 2.24
N GLU A 140 -17.23 10.87 1.45
CA GLU A 140 -18.62 10.44 1.36
C GLU A 140 -18.71 9.04 0.72
N PHE A 141 -17.98 8.81 -0.35
CA PHE A 141 -17.88 7.50 -1.00
C PHE A 141 -17.36 6.41 -0.05
N GLU A 142 -16.27 6.68 0.67
CA GLU A 142 -15.73 5.74 1.66
C GLU A 142 -16.66 5.55 2.85
N HIS A 143 -17.40 6.59 3.26
CA HIS A 143 -18.39 6.48 4.33
C HIS A 143 -19.56 5.57 3.93
N MET A 144 -20.09 5.71 2.72
CA MET A 144 -21.14 4.79 2.21
C MET A 144 -20.67 3.34 2.19
N LEU A 145 -19.40 3.09 1.78
CA LEU A 145 -18.83 1.74 1.81
C LEU A 145 -18.69 1.20 3.23
N TYR A 146 -18.27 2.05 4.17
CA TYR A 146 -18.16 1.69 5.59
C TYR A 146 -19.53 1.35 6.19
N GLU A 147 -20.56 2.15 5.94
CA GLU A 147 -21.94 1.88 6.40
C GLU A 147 -22.51 0.61 5.79
N ASP A 148 -22.15 0.30 4.54
CA ASP A 148 -22.50 -0.96 3.87
C ASP A 148 -21.66 -2.17 4.37
N GLY A 149 -20.74 -1.97 5.33
CA GLY A 149 -19.96 -3.00 6.00
C GLY A 149 -18.69 -3.41 5.24
N VAL A 150 -18.14 -2.53 4.38
CA VAL A 150 -16.81 -2.75 3.78
C VAL A 150 -15.73 -2.17 4.70
N THR A 151 -14.81 -3.00 5.15
CA THR A 151 -13.63 -2.53 5.87
C THR A 151 -12.60 -1.98 4.88
N ILE A 152 -12.26 -0.69 5.01
CA ILE A 152 -11.28 -0.02 4.17
C ILE A 152 -10.00 0.23 4.98
N ILE A 153 -8.87 -0.29 4.51
CA ILE A 153 -7.54 -0.08 5.11
C ILE A 153 -6.70 0.70 4.11
N LYS A 154 -6.24 1.91 4.49
CA LYS A 154 -5.47 2.80 3.61
C LYS A 154 -4.02 2.89 4.06
N PHE A 155 -3.11 2.35 3.25
CA PHE A 155 -1.67 2.48 3.44
C PHE A 155 -1.08 3.55 2.54
N TRP A 156 -0.17 4.35 3.09
CA TRP A 156 0.72 5.21 2.35
C TRP A 156 2.18 4.81 2.61
N PHE A 157 2.82 4.24 1.59
CA PHE A 157 4.24 3.87 1.64
C PHE A 157 5.11 5.10 1.38
N SER A 158 5.83 5.53 2.41
CA SER A 158 6.71 6.71 2.39
C SER A 158 8.16 6.28 2.36
N ILE A 159 8.93 6.86 1.44
CA ILE A 159 10.38 6.74 1.36
C ILE A 159 11.00 8.12 1.23
N SER A 160 12.30 8.23 1.53
CA SER A 160 13.05 9.47 1.29
C SER A 160 13.34 9.64 -0.21
N LYS A 161 13.72 10.87 -0.60
CA LYS A 161 14.05 11.21 -1.98
C LYS A 161 15.29 10.44 -2.46
N GLU A 162 16.26 10.32 -1.58
CA GLU A 162 17.52 9.61 -1.79
C GLU A 162 17.28 8.10 -1.98
N GLU A 163 16.44 7.51 -1.12
CA GLU A 163 16.09 6.10 -1.24
C GLU A 163 15.33 5.83 -2.54
N GLN A 164 14.44 6.72 -2.96
CA GLN A 164 13.76 6.58 -4.25
C GLN A 164 14.75 6.61 -5.42
N ALA A 165 15.70 7.56 -5.41
CA ALA A 165 16.74 7.66 -6.45
C ALA A 165 17.59 6.39 -6.51
N SER A 166 18.05 5.90 -5.37
CA SER A 166 18.80 4.64 -5.26
C SER A 166 18.02 3.44 -5.84
N ARG A 167 16.72 3.34 -5.53
CA ARG A 167 15.87 2.27 -6.05
C ARG A 167 15.63 2.36 -7.55
N PHE A 168 15.51 3.55 -8.11
CA PHE A 168 15.41 3.73 -9.55
C PHE A 168 16.69 3.31 -10.25
N GLU A 169 17.85 3.68 -9.70
CA GLU A 169 19.13 3.24 -10.25
C GLU A 169 19.29 1.71 -10.21
N ALA A 170 18.97 1.08 -9.09
CA ALA A 170 18.95 -0.37 -8.97
C ALA A 170 17.99 -1.08 -9.95
N ARG A 171 16.91 -0.39 -10.38
CA ARG A 171 16.01 -0.91 -11.43
C ARG A 171 16.63 -0.79 -12.82
N ARG A 172 17.34 0.32 -13.13
CA ARG A 172 18.01 0.51 -14.43
C ARG A 172 19.08 -0.54 -14.66
N GLN A 173 19.83 -0.87 -13.61
CA GLN A 173 20.92 -1.85 -13.68
C GLN A 173 20.46 -3.32 -13.72
N ASN A 174 19.20 -3.61 -13.34
CA ASN A 174 18.71 -4.98 -13.28
C ASN A 174 17.73 -5.28 -14.42
N PRO A 175 18.10 -6.10 -15.42
CA PRO A 175 17.24 -6.44 -16.57
C PRO A 175 15.88 -7.00 -16.17
N LEU A 176 15.77 -7.73 -15.05
CA LEU A 176 14.52 -8.29 -14.54
C LEU A 176 13.61 -7.23 -13.90
N LYS A 177 14.09 -5.98 -13.74
CA LYS A 177 13.36 -4.90 -13.09
C LYS A 177 13.16 -3.67 -13.98
N GLN A 178 13.81 -3.60 -15.14
CA GLN A 178 13.70 -2.47 -16.07
C GLN A 178 12.26 -2.21 -16.53
N TRP A 179 11.46 -3.25 -16.71
CA TRP A 179 10.04 -3.12 -17.08
C TRP A 179 9.18 -2.35 -16.04
N LYS A 180 9.71 -2.13 -14.82
CA LYS A 180 9.06 -1.34 -13.77
C LYS A 180 9.33 0.16 -13.89
N LEU A 181 10.21 0.57 -14.78
CA LEU A 181 10.46 1.99 -15.05
C LEU A 181 9.42 2.51 -16.02
N SER A 182 8.88 3.67 -15.71
CA SER A 182 7.88 4.36 -16.52
C SER A 182 8.25 5.83 -16.71
N PRO A 183 7.67 6.54 -17.70
CA PRO A 183 7.87 7.98 -17.86
C PRO A 183 7.43 8.80 -16.62
N VAL A 184 6.55 8.27 -15.80
CA VAL A 184 6.15 8.88 -14.52
C VAL A 184 7.29 8.81 -13.52
N ASP A 185 8.01 7.66 -13.46
CA ASP A 185 9.15 7.47 -12.57
C ASP A 185 10.30 8.44 -12.88
N GLU A 186 10.53 8.74 -14.17
CA GLU A 186 11.56 9.69 -14.60
C GLU A 186 11.33 11.09 -14.06
N LYS A 187 10.08 11.54 -14.00
CA LYS A 187 9.69 12.84 -13.47
C LYS A 187 9.49 12.88 -11.95
N ALA A 188 9.46 11.71 -11.30
CA ALA A 188 9.13 11.62 -9.87
C ALA A 188 10.11 12.38 -8.97
N GLN A 189 11.40 12.43 -9.34
CA GLN A 189 12.43 13.16 -8.62
C GLN A 189 12.31 14.68 -8.80
N GLU A 190 12.02 15.14 -10.01
CA GLU A 190 11.84 16.56 -10.33
C GLU A 190 10.58 17.13 -9.68
N LEU A 191 9.50 16.34 -9.68
CA LEU A 191 8.19 16.74 -9.14
C LEU A 191 8.01 16.38 -7.66
N TRP A 192 9.10 16.07 -6.94
CA TRP A 192 9.06 15.61 -5.55
C TRP A 192 8.24 16.51 -4.63
N ASP A 193 8.42 17.82 -4.71
CA ASP A 193 7.73 18.79 -3.86
C ASP A 193 6.24 18.90 -4.22
N SER A 194 5.92 18.83 -5.52
CA SER A 194 4.52 18.75 -5.97
C SER A 194 3.81 17.52 -5.41
N TYR A 195 4.45 16.36 -5.49
CA TYR A 195 3.93 15.15 -4.86
C TYR A 195 3.74 15.30 -3.35
N THR A 196 4.68 15.95 -2.66
CA THR A 196 4.60 16.21 -1.22
C THR A 196 3.38 17.06 -0.89
N ARG A 197 3.19 18.17 -1.61
CA ARG A 197 2.05 19.07 -1.41
C ARG A 197 0.71 18.38 -1.60
N TYR A 198 0.52 17.64 -2.70
CA TYR A 198 -0.74 16.92 -2.97
C TYR A 198 -0.98 15.78 -1.97
N LYS A 199 0.07 15.09 -1.54
CA LYS A 199 0.00 14.08 -0.47
C LYS A 199 -0.50 14.69 0.85
N GLU A 200 0.03 15.83 1.25
CA GLU A 200 -0.35 16.51 2.49
C GLU A 200 -1.79 17.02 2.43
N GLU A 201 -2.19 17.58 1.29
CA GLU A 201 -3.58 17.96 1.05
C GLU A 201 -4.52 16.75 1.12
N MET A 202 -4.16 15.64 0.48
CA MET A 202 -4.90 14.38 0.54
C MET A 202 -5.07 13.91 1.98
N PHE A 203 -4.00 13.82 2.76
CA PHE A 203 -4.08 13.40 4.17
C PHE A 203 -4.99 14.30 4.98
N SER A 204 -4.79 15.61 4.87
CA SER A 204 -5.57 16.60 5.60
C SER A 204 -7.07 16.50 5.31
N LYS A 205 -7.46 16.30 4.05
CA LYS A 205 -8.85 16.31 3.61
C LYS A 205 -9.55 14.95 3.68
N THR A 206 -8.79 13.85 3.62
CA THR A 206 -9.38 12.51 3.45
C THR A 206 -9.09 11.54 4.58
N HIS A 207 -8.41 11.98 5.65
CA HIS A 207 -8.27 11.18 6.86
C HIS A 207 -9.56 11.23 7.68
N THR A 208 -10.13 10.06 7.96
CA THR A 208 -11.34 9.91 8.75
C THR A 208 -11.13 8.91 9.87
N THR A 209 -12.05 8.86 10.84
CA THR A 209 -11.98 7.91 11.97
C THR A 209 -12.28 6.49 11.52
N PHE A 210 -13.20 6.32 10.57
CA PHE A 210 -13.62 5.02 10.03
C PHE A 210 -12.70 4.48 8.93
N SER A 211 -11.95 5.34 8.25
CA SER A 211 -10.96 4.98 7.22
C SER A 211 -9.70 5.86 7.34
N PRO A 212 -8.88 5.62 8.36
CA PRO A 212 -7.68 6.42 8.62
C PRO A 212 -6.56 6.13 7.62
N TRP A 213 -5.73 7.13 7.34
CA TRP A 213 -4.45 6.91 6.67
C TRP A 213 -3.42 6.32 7.61
N ILE A 214 -2.80 5.25 7.16
CA ILE A 214 -1.70 4.57 7.83
C ILE A 214 -0.43 4.80 7.03
N ILE A 215 0.52 5.50 7.63
CA ILE A 215 1.80 5.81 7.02
C ILE A 215 2.78 4.69 7.34
N VAL A 216 3.37 4.11 6.30
CA VAL A 216 4.41 3.08 6.39
C VAL A 216 5.74 3.70 6.02
N LYS A 217 6.69 3.77 6.95
CA LYS A 217 8.08 4.16 6.67
C LYS A 217 8.78 3.01 5.95
N ALA A 218 9.04 3.18 4.66
CA ALA A 218 9.40 2.08 3.77
C ALA A 218 10.83 2.17 3.21
N ASN A 219 11.72 2.93 3.84
CA ASN A 219 13.15 2.90 3.51
C ASN A 219 13.72 1.49 3.76
N ASP A 220 13.36 0.86 4.87
CA ASP A 220 13.56 -0.56 5.06
C ASP A 220 12.37 -1.35 4.49
N LYS A 221 12.63 -2.15 3.45
CA LYS A 221 11.61 -2.96 2.77
C LYS A 221 11.13 -4.13 3.61
N GLN A 222 12.01 -4.73 4.42
CA GLN A 222 11.68 -5.89 5.24
C GLN A 222 10.78 -5.44 6.39
N ALA A 223 11.19 -4.42 7.13
CA ALA A 223 10.38 -3.83 8.19
C ALA A 223 9.01 -3.35 7.67
N ALA A 224 8.97 -2.62 6.54
CA ALA A 224 7.72 -2.15 5.96
C ALA A 224 6.75 -3.29 5.62
N ARG A 225 7.24 -4.42 5.13
CA ARG A 225 6.42 -5.61 4.83
C ARG A 225 5.86 -6.23 6.08
N LEU A 226 6.75 -6.59 7.05
CA LEU A 226 6.32 -7.23 8.30
C LEU A 226 5.31 -6.38 9.05
N GLU A 227 5.60 -5.09 9.20
CA GLU A 227 4.76 -4.20 9.98
C GLU A 227 3.43 -3.88 9.29
N SER A 228 3.38 -3.88 7.94
CA SER A 228 2.11 -3.78 7.23
C SER A 228 1.22 -5.02 7.45
N LEU A 229 1.80 -6.23 7.45
CA LEU A 229 1.08 -7.46 7.76
C LEU A 229 0.54 -7.42 9.19
N ARG A 230 1.40 -7.03 10.16
CA ARG A 230 1.01 -6.87 11.56
C ARG A 230 -0.14 -5.89 11.72
N HIS A 231 -0.09 -4.77 11.02
CA HIS A 231 -1.15 -3.77 11.12
C HIS A 231 -2.51 -4.33 10.73
N VAL A 232 -2.60 -5.06 9.62
CA VAL A 232 -3.86 -5.70 9.18
C VAL A 232 -4.32 -6.74 10.18
N LEU A 233 -3.43 -7.61 10.63
CA LEU A 233 -3.72 -8.66 11.61
C LEU A 233 -4.13 -8.08 12.97
N ASN A 234 -3.51 -6.97 13.38
CA ASN A 234 -3.84 -6.29 14.63
C ASN A 234 -5.20 -5.60 14.58
N LEU A 235 -5.54 -5.00 13.43
CA LEU A 235 -6.77 -4.23 13.24
C LEU A 235 -8.02 -5.13 13.24
N LEU A 236 -7.95 -6.31 12.64
CA LEU A 236 -9.10 -7.18 12.41
C LEU A 236 -9.27 -8.20 13.53
N ALA A 237 -10.53 -8.42 13.94
CA ALA A 237 -10.88 -9.33 15.04
C ALA A 237 -11.26 -10.72 14.49
N TYR A 238 -10.29 -11.46 13.97
CA TYR A 238 -10.52 -12.80 13.45
C TYR A 238 -10.41 -13.88 14.54
N LYS A 239 -11.09 -14.99 14.32
CA LYS A 239 -11.12 -16.12 15.25
C LYS A 239 -9.72 -16.75 15.40
N GLY A 240 -9.31 -17.00 16.65
CA GLY A 240 -8.00 -17.58 16.98
C GLY A 240 -6.84 -16.59 17.00
N LYS A 241 -7.13 -15.29 16.87
CA LYS A 241 -6.11 -14.24 16.96
C LYS A 241 -5.35 -14.23 18.28
N ASP A 242 -6.05 -14.50 19.39
CA ASP A 242 -5.47 -14.53 20.75
C ASP A 242 -4.55 -15.73 20.96
N GLU A 243 -4.61 -16.74 20.08
CA GLU A 243 -3.75 -17.91 20.08
C GLU A 243 -2.47 -17.70 19.25
N ALA A 244 -2.29 -16.54 18.65
CA ALA A 244 -1.13 -16.25 17.83
C ALA A 244 0.15 -16.25 18.68
N GLN A 245 1.11 -17.10 18.30
CA GLN A 245 2.40 -17.22 18.99
C GLN A 245 3.43 -16.17 18.51
N ILE A 246 2.97 -15.13 17.85
CA ILE A 246 3.79 -14.05 17.29
C ILE A 246 3.21 -12.69 17.68
N ARG A 247 4.08 -11.72 17.86
CA ARG A 247 3.66 -10.33 18.07
C ARG A 247 2.86 -9.81 16.86
N LEU A 248 1.63 -9.38 17.09
CA LEU A 248 0.76 -8.78 16.08
C LEU A 248 0.72 -7.24 16.19
N THR A 249 1.15 -6.65 17.29
CA THR A 249 1.21 -5.19 17.44
C THR A 249 2.30 -4.62 16.55
N PRO A 250 1.98 -3.69 15.63
CA PRO A 250 2.97 -3.08 14.76
C PRO A 250 3.94 -2.18 15.52
N ASP A 251 5.16 -2.03 14.97
CA ASP A 251 6.16 -1.09 15.50
C ASP A 251 5.75 0.36 15.15
N PRO A 252 5.55 1.23 16.16
CA PRO A 252 5.19 2.63 15.94
C PRO A 252 6.27 3.44 15.23
N ASN A 253 7.53 2.97 15.22
CA ASN A 253 8.60 3.59 14.45
C ASN A 253 8.46 3.37 12.94
N VAL A 254 7.75 2.32 12.52
CA VAL A 254 7.52 1.95 11.11
C VAL A 254 6.11 2.29 10.66
N ILE A 255 5.10 1.99 11.49
CA ILE A 255 3.68 2.23 11.20
C ILE A 255 3.18 3.38 12.07
N THR A 256 2.67 4.41 11.43
CA THR A 256 2.09 5.57 12.13
C THR A 256 0.73 5.89 11.54
N ARG A 257 -0.29 6.04 12.39
CA ARG A 257 -1.56 6.62 11.97
C ARG A 257 -1.35 8.12 11.72
N PHE A 258 -1.88 8.64 10.62
CA PHE A 258 -1.85 10.08 10.38
C PHE A 258 -2.67 10.81 11.46
N HIS A 259 -2.14 11.90 11.97
CA HIS A 259 -2.81 12.80 12.88
C HIS A 259 -2.80 14.20 12.29
N ARG A 260 -3.95 14.86 12.25
CA ARG A 260 -4.00 16.29 11.92
C ARG A 260 -3.30 17.05 13.04
N LYS A 261 -2.30 17.85 12.72
CA LYS A 261 -1.75 18.80 13.69
C LYS A 261 -2.86 19.79 14.04
N MET A 262 -3.22 19.90 15.31
CA MET A 262 -3.94 21.07 15.79
C MET A 262 -3.03 22.26 15.59
N VAL A 263 -3.49 23.28 14.91
CA VAL A 263 -2.91 24.62 15.01
C VAL A 263 -3.27 25.09 16.41
N GLU A 264 -2.28 25.36 17.27
CA GLU A 264 -2.53 26.07 18.52
C GLU A 264 -3.20 27.39 18.14
N LEU A 265 -4.48 27.51 18.52
CA LEU A 265 -5.16 28.79 18.47
C LEU A 265 -4.68 29.51 19.72
N ASP A 266 -3.77 30.44 19.57
CA ASP A 266 -3.43 31.41 20.62
C ASP A 266 -4.71 32.21 20.94
N PHE A 267 -5.25 32.00 22.13
CA PHE A 267 -6.30 32.82 22.71
C PHE A 267 -5.71 33.93 23.52
#